data_572c69c9fc381f7ed7bb9927968c9531
#
_entry.id   572c69c9fc381f7ed7bb9927968c9531
#
_cell.length_a   1.000
_cell.length_b   1.000
_cell.length_c   1.000
_cell.angle_alpha   90.00
_cell.angle_beta   90.00
_cell.angle_gamma   90.00
#
_symmetry.space_group_name_H-M   'P 1'
#
loop_
_entity.id
_entity.type
_entity.pdbx_description
1 polymer ?
#
loop_
_entity_poly.entity_id
_entity_poly.type
_entity_poly.pdbx_seq_one_letter_code
_entity_poly.pdbx_strand_id
1 'polypeptide(L)'
;MKTTIFTFHPNLENGSRINASLAKAASTAGFEVHDVYQLYPDFKIDVAAEQAALEAADRIVLQFPIYWYQTPALLKQWFDAVLEYGWAYGSTGNALRGKEVILAASFGAALDDYQLEGRFHTTVEEVLKPIVTIQYHTGLQFLEPFITTGTLNLSDTDLSEQAEKFVEVLSAE
;
A
#
# COMPACT_ATOMS: atom_id res chain seq x y z
N MET A 1 -9.04 -2.14 17.01
CA MET A 1 -7.79 -2.08 16.21
C MET A 1 -7.80 -0.81 15.37
N LYS A 2 -6.72 -0.01 15.39
CA LYS A 2 -6.61 1.22 14.58
C LYS A 2 -5.94 0.88 13.24
N THR A 3 -6.68 1.03 12.14
CA THR A 3 -6.16 0.86 10.76
C THR A 3 -5.90 2.23 10.15
N THR A 4 -4.69 2.46 9.63
CA THR A 4 -4.30 3.69 8.90
C THR A 4 -3.85 3.33 7.49
N ILE A 5 -4.40 4.03 6.50
CA ILE A 5 -4.10 3.82 5.08
C ILE A 5 -3.17 4.92 4.58
N PHE A 6 -2.03 4.53 4.01
CA PHE A 6 -1.08 5.41 3.36
C PHE A 6 -1.20 5.19 1.85
N THR A 7 -1.73 6.18 1.13
CA THR A 7 -1.95 6.11 -0.31
C THR A 7 -0.82 6.78 -1.06
N PHE A 8 -0.17 6.03 -1.96
CA PHE A 8 0.95 6.49 -2.77
C PHE A 8 0.56 6.52 -4.25
N HIS A 9 -0.14 7.57 -4.66
CA HIS A 9 -0.47 7.78 -6.07
C HIS A 9 -0.13 9.22 -6.50
N PRO A 10 0.70 9.43 -7.55
CA PRO A 10 1.18 10.77 -7.93
C PRO A 10 0.07 11.78 -8.27
N ASN A 11 -1.08 11.29 -8.68
CA ASN A 11 -2.25 12.10 -9.02
C ASN A 11 -3.53 11.33 -8.64
N LEU A 12 -3.77 11.22 -7.33
CA LEU A 12 -4.87 10.39 -6.81
C LEU A 12 -6.24 10.88 -7.31
N GLU A 13 -6.52 12.17 -7.20
CA GLU A 13 -7.84 12.73 -7.51
C GLU A 13 -8.20 12.65 -9.00
N ASN A 14 -7.23 12.86 -9.89
CA ASN A 14 -7.51 13.03 -11.32
C ASN A 14 -6.85 11.95 -12.22
N GLY A 15 -5.99 11.11 -11.67
CA GLY A 15 -5.19 10.15 -12.44
C GLY A 15 -5.49 8.67 -12.17
N SER A 16 -6.24 8.36 -11.11
CA SER A 16 -6.51 6.98 -10.74
C SER A 16 -7.97 6.72 -10.42
N ARG A 17 -8.64 5.95 -11.27
CA ARG A 17 -10.01 5.51 -10.99
C ARG A 17 -10.05 4.57 -9.78
N ILE A 18 -9.23 3.51 -9.79
CA ILE A 18 -9.26 2.48 -8.74
C ILE A 18 -8.71 3.00 -7.41
N ASN A 19 -7.50 3.60 -7.36
CA ASN A 19 -6.93 4.03 -6.09
C ASN A 19 -7.76 5.15 -5.45
N ALA A 20 -8.33 6.07 -6.24
CA ALA A 20 -9.25 7.09 -5.74
C ALA A 20 -10.53 6.47 -5.17
N SER A 21 -11.12 5.46 -5.85
CA SER A 21 -12.32 4.77 -5.36
C SER A 21 -12.06 4.06 -4.05
N LEU A 22 -10.96 3.32 -3.92
CA LEU A 22 -10.59 2.62 -2.69
C LEU A 22 -10.35 3.61 -1.53
N ALA A 23 -9.54 4.65 -1.75
CA ALA A 23 -9.25 5.66 -0.73
C ALA A 23 -10.51 6.39 -0.26
N LYS A 24 -11.41 6.75 -1.20
CA LYS A 24 -12.68 7.38 -0.90
C LYS A 24 -13.61 6.46 -0.09
N ALA A 25 -13.72 5.20 -0.48
CA ALA A 25 -14.55 4.23 0.22
C ALA A 25 -14.05 4.01 1.65
N ALA A 26 -12.73 3.83 1.84
CA ALA A 26 -12.12 3.71 3.15
C ALA A 26 -12.36 4.94 4.03
N SER A 27 -12.15 6.14 3.50
CA SER A 27 -12.43 7.40 4.21
C SER A 27 -13.90 7.53 4.59
N THR A 28 -14.83 7.17 3.68
CA THR A 28 -16.28 7.19 3.93
C THR A 28 -16.68 6.19 5.03
N ALA A 29 -15.99 5.07 5.11
CA ALA A 29 -16.18 4.06 6.16
C ALA A 29 -15.53 4.45 7.51
N GLY A 30 -14.85 5.60 7.59
CA GLY A 30 -14.29 6.15 8.83
C GLY A 30 -12.83 5.77 9.09
N PHE A 31 -12.14 5.16 8.12
CA PHE A 31 -10.70 4.89 8.23
C PHE A 31 -9.87 6.16 7.99
N GLU A 32 -8.74 6.26 8.69
CA GLU A 32 -7.76 7.32 8.50
C GLU A 32 -6.98 7.07 7.20
N VAL A 33 -7.01 8.04 6.26
CA VAL A 33 -6.35 7.95 4.95
C VAL A 33 -5.38 9.12 4.77
N HIS A 34 -4.11 8.81 4.53
CA HIS A 34 -3.05 9.76 4.23
C HIS A 34 -2.73 9.71 2.73
N ASP A 35 -2.97 10.80 2.01
CA ASP A 35 -2.44 10.96 0.65
C ASP A 35 -0.99 11.47 0.73
N VAL A 36 -0.04 10.54 0.66
CA VAL A 36 1.37 10.84 0.90
C VAL A 36 1.96 11.73 -0.19
N TYR A 37 1.49 11.64 -1.45
CA TYR A 37 1.91 12.58 -2.49
C TYR A 37 1.37 14.00 -2.29
N GLN A 38 0.19 14.14 -1.70
CA GLN A 38 -0.35 15.45 -1.34
C GLN A 38 0.40 16.04 -0.14
N LEU A 39 0.78 15.22 0.84
CA LEU A 39 1.55 15.64 2.01
C LEU A 39 2.98 16.06 1.63
N TYR A 40 3.61 15.35 0.69
CA TYR A 40 5.02 15.54 0.32
C TYR A 40 5.21 15.72 -1.19
N PRO A 41 4.67 16.80 -1.78
CA PRO A 41 4.73 17.01 -3.24
C PRO A 41 6.15 17.27 -3.75
N ASP A 42 7.06 17.66 -2.87
CA ASP A 42 8.49 17.89 -3.15
C ASP A 42 9.40 16.75 -2.66
N PHE A 43 8.80 15.64 -2.24
CA PHE A 43 9.50 14.45 -1.71
C PHE A 43 10.28 14.69 -0.41
N LYS A 44 10.04 15.81 0.28
CA LYS A 44 10.65 16.09 1.59
C LYS A 44 9.76 15.54 2.69
N ILE A 45 9.97 14.29 3.03
CA ILE A 45 9.16 13.56 3.99
C ILE A 45 9.46 14.05 5.41
N ASP A 46 8.42 14.37 6.18
CA ASP A 46 8.52 14.57 7.63
C ASP A 46 8.58 13.19 8.31
N VAL A 47 9.80 12.72 8.51
CA VAL A 47 10.07 11.39 9.07
C VAL A 47 9.41 11.21 10.44
N ALA A 48 9.47 12.23 11.30
CA ALA A 48 8.90 12.15 12.64
C ALA A 48 7.37 12.04 12.61
N ALA A 49 6.72 12.76 11.69
CA ALA A 49 5.27 12.67 11.52
C ALA A 49 4.84 11.29 11.00
N GLU A 50 5.57 10.74 10.01
CA GLU A 50 5.28 9.41 9.46
C GLU A 50 5.54 8.30 10.47
N GLN A 51 6.64 8.37 11.24
CA GLN A 51 6.93 7.44 12.31
C GLN A 51 5.84 7.47 13.40
N ALA A 52 5.38 8.65 13.80
CA ALA A 52 4.30 8.79 14.77
C ALA A 52 2.97 8.20 14.26
N ALA A 53 2.65 8.40 12.97
CA ALA A 53 1.47 7.81 12.35
C ALA A 53 1.54 6.27 12.32
N LEU A 54 2.72 5.71 11.99
CA LEU A 54 2.96 4.28 12.01
C LEU A 54 2.89 3.69 13.42
N GLU A 55 3.45 4.37 14.43
CA GLU A 55 3.38 3.93 15.82
C GLU A 55 1.94 3.90 16.34
N ALA A 56 1.12 4.87 15.93
CA ALA A 56 -0.29 4.98 16.33
C ALA A 56 -1.19 3.92 15.69
N ALA A 57 -0.79 3.33 14.57
CA ALA A 57 -1.55 2.30 13.86
C ALA A 57 -1.26 0.91 14.44
N ASP A 58 -2.30 0.07 14.55
CA ASP A 58 -2.15 -1.38 14.77
C ASP A 58 -1.99 -2.12 13.44
N ARG A 59 -2.77 -1.69 12.42
CA ARG A 59 -2.72 -2.17 11.04
C ARG A 59 -2.39 -1.04 10.08
N ILE A 60 -1.41 -1.25 9.25
CA ILE A 60 -0.90 -0.33 8.23
C ILE A 60 -1.37 -0.83 6.87
N VAL A 61 -1.97 0.04 6.06
CA VAL A 61 -2.31 -0.30 4.68
C VAL A 61 -1.46 0.57 3.75
N LEU A 62 -0.67 -0.07 2.91
CA LEU A 62 0.08 0.61 1.86
C LEU A 62 -0.69 0.45 0.55
N GLN A 63 -1.32 1.52 0.10
CA GLN A 63 -2.15 1.54 -1.11
C GLN A 63 -1.39 2.23 -2.25
N PHE A 64 -1.16 1.51 -3.36
CA PHE A 64 -0.36 2.04 -4.47
C PHE A 64 -0.59 1.31 -5.79
N PRO A 65 -0.36 1.97 -6.93
CA PRO A 65 -0.27 1.32 -8.23
C PRO A 65 1.11 0.70 -8.46
N ILE A 66 1.17 -0.37 -9.24
CA ILE A 66 2.43 -0.90 -9.75
C ILE A 66 2.84 -0.11 -10.99
N TYR A 67 4.02 0.50 -10.94
CA TYR A 67 4.66 1.20 -12.05
C TYR A 67 5.96 0.47 -12.43
N TRP A 68 6.02 -0.05 -13.65
CA TRP A 68 7.19 -0.79 -14.12
C TRP A 68 7.63 -1.90 -13.15
N TYR A 69 6.64 -2.70 -12.69
CA TYR A 69 6.84 -3.84 -11.76
C TYR A 69 7.41 -3.43 -10.40
N GLN A 70 7.28 -2.15 -10.04
CA GLN A 70 7.79 -1.59 -8.79
C GLN A 70 6.78 -0.65 -8.14
N THR A 71 7.12 -0.17 -6.95
CA THR A 71 6.36 0.87 -6.25
C THR A 71 6.48 2.23 -6.96
N PRO A 72 5.54 3.15 -6.74
CA PRO A 72 5.76 4.56 -7.07
C PRO A 72 7.00 5.11 -6.38
N ALA A 73 7.67 6.11 -7.01
CA ALA A 73 8.94 6.63 -6.55
C ALA A 73 8.90 7.15 -5.09
N LEU A 74 7.82 7.84 -4.72
CA LEU A 74 7.68 8.36 -3.35
C LEU A 74 7.55 7.24 -2.32
N LEU A 75 6.91 6.09 -2.63
CA LEU A 75 6.83 4.97 -1.69
C LEU A 75 8.22 4.38 -1.42
N LYS A 76 9.07 4.26 -2.45
CA LYS A 76 10.45 3.81 -2.24
C LYS A 76 11.26 4.82 -1.42
N GLN A 77 11.14 6.12 -1.74
CA GLN A 77 11.76 7.19 -0.96
C GLN A 77 11.27 7.19 0.49
N TRP A 78 9.97 6.92 0.70
CA TRP A 78 9.38 6.85 2.03
C TRP A 78 9.95 5.68 2.85
N PHE A 79 10.11 4.48 2.25
CA PHE A 79 10.78 3.37 2.93
C PHE A 79 12.21 3.75 3.34
N ASP A 80 12.97 4.38 2.43
CA ASP A 80 14.37 4.72 2.67
C ASP A 80 14.53 5.80 3.75
N ALA A 81 13.58 6.73 3.85
CA ALA A 81 13.63 7.81 4.82
C ALA A 81 13.07 7.43 6.19
N VAL A 82 11.92 6.74 6.21
CA VAL A 82 11.13 6.49 7.44
C VAL A 82 11.63 5.27 8.22
N LEU A 83 12.08 4.22 7.51
CA LEU A 83 12.53 2.98 8.16
C LEU A 83 13.98 3.10 8.64
N GLU A 84 14.22 3.96 9.63
CA GLU A 84 15.56 4.25 10.15
C GLU A 84 16.10 3.13 11.05
N TYR A 85 17.45 2.99 11.03
CA TYR A 85 18.16 2.15 11.99
C TYR A 85 17.94 2.65 13.44
N GLY A 86 17.68 1.73 14.35
CA GLY A 86 17.43 2.06 15.75
C GLY A 86 15.97 2.39 16.07
N TRP A 87 15.13 2.63 15.05
CA TRP A 87 13.69 2.79 15.17
C TRP A 87 12.94 1.61 14.53
N ALA A 88 13.06 1.40 13.22
CA ALA A 88 12.37 0.33 12.50
C ALA A 88 13.08 -1.03 12.63
N TYR A 89 14.41 -1.02 12.69
CA TYR A 89 15.24 -2.23 12.67
C TYR A 89 16.56 -2.02 13.40
N GLY A 90 17.37 -3.11 13.48
CA GLY A 90 18.62 -3.12 14.21
C GLY A 90 18.45 -3.57 15.67
N SER A 91 19.49 -3.43 16.48
CA SER A 91 19.50 -3.95 17.84
C SER A 91 18.51 -3.29 18.81
N THR A 92 18.11 -2.06 18.53
CA THR A 92 17.17 -1.28 19.35
C THR A 92 15.84 -0.97 18.64
N GLY A 93 15.80 -1.12 17.30
CA GLY A 93 14.63 -0.81 16.47
C GLY A 93 13.55 -1.90 16.60
N ASN A 94 12.43 -1.53 17.21
CA ASN A 94 11.30 -2.44 17.42
C ASN A 94 9.93 -1.75 17.28
N ALA A 95 9.88 -0.50 16.84
CA ALA A 95 8.66 0.30 16.78
C ALA A 95 7.55 -0.32 15.91
N LEU A 96 7.94 -1.12 14.91
CA LEU A 96 7.02 -1.75 13.96
C LEU A 96 6.73 -3.24 14.27
N ARG A 97 7.36 -3.79 15.29
CA ARG A 97 7.26 -5.22 15.58
C ARG A 97 5.83 -5.64 15.90
N GLY A 98 5.34 -6.62 15.15
CA GLY A 98 4.02 -7.22 15.34
C GLY A 98 2.86 -6.41 14.75
N LYS A 99 3.11 -5.23 14.18
CA LYS A 99 2.07 -4.49 13.47
C LYS A 99 1.72 -5.17 12.16
N GLU A 100 0.44 -5.22 11.84
CA GLU A 100 -0.06 -5.81 10.60
C GLU A 100 0.14 -4.88 9.41
N VAL A 101 0.42 -5.46 8.24
CA VAL A 101 0.52 -4.73 6.97
C VAL A 101 -0.34 -5.38 5.91
N ILE A 102 -1.18 -4.61 5.25
CA ILE A 102 -1.88 -5.00 4.02
C ILE A 102 -1.32 -4.18 2.86
N LEU A 103 -0.86 -4.85 1.81
CA LEU A 103 -0.55 -4.21 0.54
C LEU A 103 -1.83 -4.12 -0.30
N ALA A 104 -2.32 -2.92 -0.57
CA ALA A 104 -3.43 -2.68 -1.49
C ALA A 104 -2.86 -2.24 -2.84
N ALA A 105 -2.49 -3.21 -3.67
CA ALA A 105 -1.75 -2.95 -4.91
C ALA A 105 -2.65 -3.07 -6.15
N SER A 106 -2.53 -2.09 -7.05
CA SER A 106 -3.26 -2.08 -8.31
C SER A 106 -2.35 -2.28 -9.52
N PHE A 107 -2.76 -3.15 -10.43
CA PHE A 107 -2.03 -3.57 -11.62
C PHE A 107 -2.82 -3.25 -12.89
N GLY A 108 -2.19 -2.61 -13.87
CA GLY A 108 -2.85 -2.22 -15.12
C GLY A 108 -3.29 -3.39 -15.98
N ALA A 109 -2.46 -4.44 -16.09
CA ALA A 109 -2.75 -5.62 -16.88
C ALA A 109 -3.61 -6.66 -16.11
N ALA A 110 -4.18 -7.61 -16.82
CA ALA A 110 -5.02 -8.66 -16.25
C ALA A 110 -4.18 -9.67 -15.46
N LEU A 111 -4.83 -10.41 -14.56
CA LEU A 111 -4.17 -11.43 -13.72
C LEU A 111 -3.49 -12.52 -14.55
N ASP A 112 -4.09 -12.90 -15.67
CA ASP A 112 -3.53 -13.93 -16.57
C ASP A 112 -2.19 -13.51 -17.19
N ASP A 113 -1.93 -12.20 -17.33
CA ASP A 113 -0.63 -11.70 -17.78
C ASP A 113 0.48 -11.91 -16.71
N TYR A 114 0.10 -11.97 -15.43
CA TYR A 114 0.98 -12.18 -14.27
C TYR A 114 0.99 -13.64 -13.83
N GLN A 115 1.36 -14.52 -14.74
CA GLN A 115 1.58 -15.95 -14.51
C GLN A 115 2.97 -16.32 -15.06
N LEU A 116 3.57 -17.40 -14.55
CA LEU A 116 4.88 -17.88 -15.05
C LEU A 116 4.85 -18.18 -16.55
N GLU A 117 3.73 -18.72 -17.03
CA GLU A 117 3.48 -18.97 -18.47
C GLU A 117 2.72 -17.80 -19.14
N GLY A 118 2.44 -16.73 -18.40
CA GLY A 118 1.77 -15.53 -18.91
C GLY A 118 2.71 -14.58 -19.61
N ARG A 119 2.16 -13.45 -20.06
CA ARG A 119 2.88 -12.45 -20.86
C ARG A 119 4.14 -11.90 -20.20
N PHE A 120 4.12 -11.74 -18.87
CA PHE A 120 5.21 -11.09 -18.12
C PHE A 120 6.17 -12.07 -17.48
N HIS A 121 5.90 -13.39 -17.54
CA HIS A 121 6.73 -14.44 -16.95
C HIS A 121 7.07 -14.19 -15.46
N THR A 122 6.16 -13.56 -14.73
CA THR A 122 6.26 -13.28 -13.30
C THR A 122 4.87 -13.28 -12.68
N THR A 123 4.76 -13.55 -11.39
CA THR A 123 3.50 -13.49 -10.65
C THR A 123 3.33 -12.17 -9.90
N VAL A 124 2.12 -11.88 -9.45
CA VAL A 124 1.83 -10.73 -8.59
C VAL A 124 2.64 -10.80 -7.30
N GLU A 125 2.76 -11.99 -6.71
CA GLU A 125 3.50 -12.26 -5.49
C GLU A 125 5.00 -11.99 -5.68
N GLU A 126 5.56 -12.39 -6.82
CA GLU A 126 6.97 -12.11 -7.16
C GLU A 126 7.24 -10.61 -7.30
N VAL A 127 6.30 -9.86 -7.88
CA VAL A 127 6.39 -8.39 -7.99
C VAL A 127 6.36 -7.74 -6.61
N LEU A 128 5.53 -8.24 -5.69
CA LEU A 128 5.41 -7.70 -4.33
C LEU A 128 6.47 -8.21 -3.36
N LYS A 129 7.16 -9.28 -3.67
CA LYS A 129 8.14 -9.94 -2.79
C LYS A 129 9.20 -9.01 -2.20
N PRO A 130 9.78 -8.05 -2.94
CA PRO A 130 10.77 -7.12 -2.38
C PRO A 130 10.20 -6.30 -1.21
N ILE A 131 8.91 -5.90 -1.27
CA ILE A 131 8.26 -5.16 -0.20
C ILE A 131 7.98 -6.07 0.99
N VAL A 132 7.39 -7.24 0.75
CA VAL A 132 7.09 -8.22 1.81
C VAL A 132 8.37 -8.65 2.55
N THR A 133 9.51 -8.67 1.87
CA THR A 133 10.81 -9.03 2.48
C THR A 133 11.24 -8.07 3.61
N ILE A 134 10.72 -6.84 3.65
CA ILE A 134 10.98 -5.84 4.71
C ILE A 134 10.62 -6.40 6.10
N GLN A 135 9.64 -7.29 6.21
CA GLN A 135 9.22 -7.93 7.46
C GLN A 135 10.37 -8.58 8.25
N TYR A 136 11.35 -9.15 7.55
CA TYR A 136 12.47 -9.86 8.20
C TYR A 136 13.43 -8.92 8.94
N HIS A 137 13.42 -7.63 8.60
CA HIS A 137 14.20 -6.62 9.32
C HIS A 137 13.38 -5.91 10.39
N THR A 138 12.11 -5.62 10.11
CA THR A 138 11.28 -4.73 10.93
C THR A 138 10.39 -5.47 11.93
N GLY A 139 10.12 -6.76 11.67
CA GLY A 139 9.16 -7.54 12.46
C GLY A 139 7.70 -7.20 12.17
N LEU A 140 7.42 -6.48 11.08
CA LEU A 140 6.07 -6.31 10.53
C LEU A 140 5.46 -7.68 10.16
N GLN A 141 4.14 -7.78 10.20
CA GLN A 141 3.39 -8.97 9.81
C GLN A 141 2.57 -8.66 8.56
N PHE A 142 3.06 -9.06 7.39
CA PHE A 142 2.32 -8.90 6.15
C PHE A 142 1.19 -9.93 6.08
N LEU A 143 -0.02 -9.41 5.92
CA LEU A 143 -1.24 -10.19 5.70
C LEU A 143 -1.44 -10.43 4.21
N GLU A 144 -2.51 -11.18 3.87
CA GLU A 144 -2.92 -11.36 2.47
C GLU A 144 -3.12 -10.01 1.78
N PRO A 145 -2.46 -9.75 0.66
CA PRO A 145 -2.57 -8.48 -0.03
C PRO A 145 -3.94 -8.30 -0.70
N PHE A 146 -4.45 -7.09 -0.73
CA PHE A 146 -5.60 -6.71 -1.55
C PHE A 146 -5.13 -6.33 -2.95
N ILE A 147 -5.37 -7.21 -3.92
CA ILE A 147 -4.88 -7.04 -5.29
C ILE A 147 -6.03 -6.71 -6.24
N THR A 148 -5.84 -5.65 -7.03
CA THR A 148 -6.74 -5.32 -8.15
C THR A 148 -5.95 -5.35 -9.45
N THR A 149 -6.29 -6.27 -10.34
CA THR A 149 -5.67 -6.39 -11.68
C THR A 149 -6.60 -5.88 -12.78
N GLY A 150 -6.07 -5.67 -13.99
CA GLY A 150 -6.88 -5.24 -15.14
C GLY A 150 -7.46 -3.84 -15.00
N THR A 151 -6.84 -2.98 -14.20
CA THR A 151 -7.41 -1.69 -13.77
C THR A 151 -7.67 -0.71 -14.91
N LEU A 152 -7.06 -0.92 -16.07
CA LEU A 152 -7.30 -0.09 -17.27
C LEU A 152 -8.69 -0.33 -17.90
N ASN A 153 -9.31 -1.48 -17.64
CA ASN A 153 -10.54 -1.93 -18.28
C ASN A 153 -11.71 -2.12 -17.31
N LEU A 154 -11.56 -1.76 -16.03
CA LEU A 154 -12.62 -1.90 -15.03
C LEU A 154 -13.80 -0.97 -15.36
N SER A 155 -15.01 -1.52 -15.32
CA SER A 155 -16.25 -0.75 -15.39
C SER A 155 -16.49 0.00 -14.07
N ASP A 156 -17.45 0.93 -14.06
CA ASP A 156 -17.83 1.63 -12.82
C ASP A 156 -18.44 0.67 -11.79
N THR A 157 -19.10 -0.39 -12.25
CA THR A 157 -19.63 -1.45 -11.39
C THR A 157 -18.48 -2.21 -10.73
N ASP A 158 -17.46 -2.64 -11.52
CA ASP A 158 -16.29 -3.34 -10.98
C ASP A 158 -15.55 -2.47 -9.94
N LEU A 159 -15.43 -1.16 -10.20
CA LEU A 159 -14.79 -0.22 -9.26
C LEU A 159 -15.57 -0.15 -7.93
N SER A 160 -16.90 -0.10 -8.00
CA SER A 160 -17.76 -0.10 -6.80
C SER A 160 -17.61 -1.39 -6.01
N GLU A 161 -17.66 -2.54 -6.68
CA GLU A 161 -17.47 -3.84 -6.05
C GLU A 161 -16.08 -3.98 -5.40
N GLN A 162 -15.01 -3.51 -6.06
CA GLN A 162 -13.68 -3.51 -5.48
C GLN A 162 -13.59 -2.60 -4.25
N ALA A 163 -14.25 -1.44 -4.28
CA ALA A 163 -14.27 -0.53 -3.14
C ALA A 163 -15.02 -1.13 -1.94
N GLU A 164 -16.14 -1.82 -2.16
CA GLU A 164 -16.88 -2.53 -1.12
C GLU A 164 -16.03 -3.66 -0.50
N LYS A 165 -15.44 -4.52 -1.33
CA LYS A 165 -14.52 -5.59 -0.88
C LYS A 165 -13.33 -5.06 -0.09
N PHE A 166 -12.80 -3.90 -0.51
CA PHE A 166 -11.69 -3.29 0.22
C PHE A 166 -12.11 -2.88 1.64
N VAL A 167 -13.27 -2.24 1.79
CA VAL A 167 -13.80 -1.87 3.12
C VAL A 167 -14.09 -3.12 3.96
N GLU A 168 -14.57 -4.22 3.38
CA GLU A 168 -14.75 -5.49 4.08
C GLU A 168 -13.40 -6.02 4.63
N VAL A 169 -12.36 -6.02 3.80
CA VAL A 169 -11.00 -6.45 4.21
C VAL A 169 -10.44 -5.56 5.33
N LEU A 170 -10.64 -4.25 5.24
CA LEU A 170 -10.19 -3.31 6.27
C LEU A 170 -10.92 -3.52 7.60
N SER A 171 -12.18 -3.95 7.55
CA SER A 171 -13.07 -4.14 8.71
C SER A 171 -12.94 -5.52 9.35
N ALA A 172 -12.27 -6.46 8.71
CA ALA A 172 -12.04 -7.80 9.25
C ALA A 172 -11.08 -7.74 10.45
N GLU A 173 -11.45 -8.47 11.52
CA GLU A 173 -10.65 -8.60 12.75
C GLU A 173 -9.50 -9.61 12.59
#